data_a92d099507cb6225a66ef02a855e91b6
#
_entry.id   a92d099507cb6225a66ef02a855e91b6
#
_cell.length_a   1.000
_cell.length_b   1.000
_cell.length_c   1.000
_cell.angle_alpha   90.00
_cell.angle_beta   90.00
_cell.angle_gamma   90.00
#
_symmetry.space_group_name_H-M   'P 1'
#
loop_
_entity.id
_entity.type
_entity.pdbx_description
1 polymer ?
#
loop_
_entity_poly.entity_id
_entity_poly.type
_entity_poly.pdbx_seq_one_letter_code
_entity_poly.pdbx_strand_id
1 'polypeptide(L)'
;MSSAFSTCAGIFVTPITSRNLCSFNKSSVSNAFRKFTPSTAIITHRPRCNSRNKSVLTSTSPSNAVFQPKKVLVPVAYGSEEMEVVVIVDVLRRAGAEVLMASVEPELEIEASGGIHLIAEVSISYCTDEEFDLIVLPGGMPGASRLRDSSILREITSKHVEEKRLLGAICAAPAVTLLPWDLLKRKYVTGHPAFMDKLPTFWAVKSDVYVSKELTTSRGPGTSFEFAITLTEQLFGESAAHDLRNLYFYKDEKASHSSGAQWGVNHQPRVLIPISHGTGLVETVVITDILRRANVDVAISSVEDSRLICDSQGIKIVADNCIQDATNSIYDVILLICPPQCELLTKMVEGQKRCGRLCMSLENKGGISSLIGFALEIVGSFFGEKRAASVAEGLAYRRVLMS
;
A
#
# COMPACT_ATOMS: atom_id res chain seq x y z
N MET A 1 -24.69 -1.51 43.90
CA MET A 1 -23.82 -0.43 43.46
C MET A 1 -23.83 -0.46 41.94
N SER A 2 -24.52 0.49 41.34
CA SER A 2 -24.84 0.57 39.93
C SER A 2 -23.68 1.26 39.23
N SER A 3 -22.95 0.57 38.30
CA SER A 3 -21.95 1.19 37.43
C SER A 3 -22.61 1.53 36.09
N ALA A 4 -22.72 2.81 35.84
CA ALA A 4 -23.20 3.37 34.59
C ALA A 4 -22.21 3.05 33.47
N PHE A 5 -22.64 2.29 32.46
CA PHE A 5 -21.96 2.17 31.19
C PHE A 5 -22.31 3.41 30.35
N SER A 6 -21.33 4.29 30.20
CA SER A 6 -21.41 5.41 29.25
C SER A 6 -21.21 4.84 27.82
N THR A 7 -22.25 4.93 27.00
CA THR A 7 -22.23 4.60 25.59
C THR A 7 -21.39 5.64 24.85
N CYS A 8 -20.18 5.27 24.37
CA CYS A 8 -19.41 6.04 23.41
C CYS A 8 -20.13 6.02 22.06
N ALA A 9 -20.73 7.14 21.68
CA ALA A 9 -21.30 7.34 20.35
C ALA A 9 -20.16 7.70 19.37
N GLY A 10 -19.91 6.85 18.37
CA GLY A 10 -19.03 7.21 17.25
C GLY A 10 -18.15 6.12 16.67
N ILE A 11 -17.81 5.07 17.41
CA ILE A 11 -17.21 3.86 16.83
C ILE A 11 -18.35 2.85 16.72
N PHE A 12 -18.77 2.54 15.48
CA PHE A 12 -19.76 1.48 15.30
C PHE A 12 -19.13 0.14 15.66
N VAL A 13 -19.24 -0.24 16.92
CA VAL A 13 -19.10 -1.62 17.34
C VAL A 13 -20.41 -2.31 16.96
N THR A 14 -20.53 -2.77 15.70
CA THR A 14 -21.67 -3.61 15.35
C THR A 14 -21.52 -4.94 16.07
N PRO A 15 -22.50 -5.34 16.89
CA PRO A 15 -22.52 -6.71 17.37
C PRO A 15 -22.76 -7.61 16.16
N ILE A 16 -21.73 -8.36 15.75
CA ILE A 16 -21.89 -9.44 14.77
C ILE A 16 -22.71 -10.50 15.49
N THR A 17 -24.02 -10.47 15.29
CA THR A 17 -24.89 -11.59 15.71
C THR A 17 -24.70 -12.68 14.66
N SER A 18 -24.77 -13.95 15.07
CA SER A 18 -24.66 -15.13 14.21
C SER A 18 -25.61 -15.15 13.00
N ARG A 19 -26.58 -14.24 12.93
CA ARG A 19 -27.49 -14.05 11.79
C ARG A 19 -26.91 -13.17 10.68
N ASN A 20 -25.91 -12.31 10.95
CA ASN A 20 -25.30 -11.43 9.94
C ASN A 20 -24.19 -12.10 9.14
N LEU A 21 -23.70 -13.26 9.57
CA LEU A 21 -22.69 -14.04 8.83
C LEU A 21 -23.28 -14.82 7.64
N CYS A 22 -24.61 -14.97 7.55
CA CYS A 22 -25.26 -15.82 6.53
C CYS A 22 -25.97 -15.09 5.38
N SER A 23 -25.92 -13.76 5.29
CA SER A 23 -26.71 -13.02 4.26
C SER A 23 -25.94 -12.07 3.36
N PHE A 24 -24.70 -12.42 2.97
CA PHE A 24 -24.11 -11.76 1.81
C PHE A 24 -24.55 -12.48 0.53
N ASN A 25 -25.62 -11.95 -0.06
CA ASN A 25 -26.19 -12.40 -1.32
C ASN A 25 -25.20 -12.12 -2.46
N LYS A 26 -24.85 -13.15 -3.23
CA LYS A 26 -23.92 -13.14 -4.38
C LYS A 26 -24.35 -12.26 -5.56
N SER A 27 -25.29 -11.34 -5.43
CA SER A 27 -25.94 -10.67 -6.56
C SER A 27 -25.52 -9.21 -6.82
N SER A 28 -24.57 -8.62 -6.10
CA SER A 28 -24.21 -7.21 -6.34
C SER A 28 -22.78 -6.93 -6.81
N VAL A 29 -21.96 -7.96 -7.10
CA VAL A 29 -20.57 -7.77 -7.60
C VAL A 29 -20.40 -8.10 -9.09
N SER A 30 -21.50 -8.36 -9.85
CA SER A 30 -21.40 -8.89 -11.23
C SER A 30 -21.46 -7.85 -12.35
N ASN A 31 -21.35 -6.54 -12.12
CA ASN A 31 -21.53 -5.56 -13.20
C ASN A 31 -20.34 -4.61 -13.49
N ALA A 32 -19.14 -4.87 -12.99
CA ALA A 32 -17.99 -4.01 -13.29
C ALA A 32 -16.85 -4.68 -14.11
N PHE A 33 -16.95 -5.96 -14.42
CA PHE A 33 -15.95 -6.63 -15.26
C PHE A 33 -16.56 -7.20 -16.55
N ARG A 34 -16.69 -6.37 -17.59
CA ARG A 34 -16.85 -6.87 -18.95
C ARG A 34 -15.48 -7.37 -19.45
N LYS A 35 -15.31 -8.69 -19.42
CA LYS A 35 -14.22 -9.38 -20.14
C LYS A 35 -14.42 -9.20 -21.65
N PHE A 36 -13.44 -8.63 -22.32
CA PHE A 36 -13.33 -8.73 -23.77
C PHE A 36 -12.82 -10.13 -24.13
N THR A 37 -13.69 -10.96 -24.73
CA THR A 37 -13.28 -12.18 -25.44
C THR A 37 -13.29 -11.89 -26.93
N PRO A 38 -12.26 -12.33 -27.71
CA PRO A 38 -12.29 -12.17 -29.15
C PRO A 38 -13.29 -13.15 -29.77
N SER A 39 -14.25 -12.62 -30.54
CA SER A 39 -15.23 -13.40 -31.29
C SER A 39 -14.64 -13.86 -32.59
N THR A 40 -14.62 -15.18 -32.80
CA THR A 40 -14.29 -15.84 -34.06
C THR A 40 -15.45 -15.68 -35.03
N ALA A 41 -15.25 -14.95 -36.13
CA ALA A 41 -16.26 -14.81 -37.18
C ALA A 41 -16.14 -15.96 -38.19
N ILE A 42 -17.23 -16.68 -38.38
CA ILE A 42 -17.45 -17.65 -39.47
C ILE A 42 -18.06 -16.93 -40.68
N ILE A 43 -17.43 -17.13 -41.81
CA ILE A 43 -17.81 -16.59 -43.15
C ILE A 43 -18.96 -17.42 -43.74
N THR A 44 -20.02 -16.77 -44.24
CA THR A 44 -20.84 -17.32 -45.35
C THR A 44 -21.45 -16.21 -46.19
N HIS A 45 -21.14 -16.31 -47.48
CA HIS A 45 -21.88 -15.95 -48.72
C HIS A 45 -22.28 -14.49 -49.03
N ARG A 46 -21.73 -14.10 -50.19
CA ARG A 46 -22.13 -12.99 -51.09
C ARG A 46 -23.54 -13.21 -51.70
N PRO A 47 -24.20 -12.09 -52.17
CA PRO A 47 -24.14 -11.84 -53.62
C PRO A 47 -23.84 -10.38 -54.03
N ARG A 48 -23.41 -10.25 -55.29
CA ARG A 48 -23.04 -9.04 -56.02
C ARG A 48 -24.23 -8.13 -56.28
N CYS A 49 -24.04 -6.81 -56.31
CA CYS A 49 -24.53 -5.94 -57.38
C CYS A 49 -23.72 -4.65 -57.50
N ASN A 50 -23.60 -4.17 -58.74
CA ASN A 50 -22.81 -3.06 -59.26
C ASN A 50 -23.33 -1.67 -58.90
N SER A 51 -22.54 -0.66 -58.69
CA SER A 51 -22.22 0.45 -59.63
C SER A 51 -21.63 1.69 -58.95
N ARG A 52 -20.50 2.13 -59.47
CA ARG A 52 -19.93 3.48 -59.56
C ARG A 52 -20.39 4.57 -58.56
N ASN A 53 -19.43 5.03 -57.69
CA ASN A 53 -18.94 6.40 -57.79
C ASN A 53 -17.67 6.55 -56.90
N LYS A 54 -16.63 7.17 -57.49
CA LYS A 54 -15.35 7.50 -56.84
C LYS A 54 -15.53 8.68 -55.89
N SER A 55 -15.30 8.49 -54.63
CA SER A 55 -14.75 9.52 -53.74
C SER A 55 -13.70 8.84 -52.85
N VAL A 56 -12.47 9.29 -53.00
CA VAL A 56 -11.30 8.86 -52.22
C VAL A 56 -11.49 9.39 -50.80
N LEU A 57 -11.98 8.55 -49.92
CA LEU A 57 -11.86 8.74 -48.46
C LEU A 57 -10.75 7.78 -48.02
N THR A 58 -9.57 8.32 -47.75
CA THR A 58 -8.50 7.65 -47.06
C THR A 58 -8.99 7.31 -45.64
N SER A 59 -9.52 6.10 -45.48
CA SER A 59 -9.77 5.52 -44.16
C SER A 59 -8.42 5.10 -43.59
N THR A 60 -7.81 5.96 -42.77
CA THR A 60 -6.80 5.53 -41.81
C THR A 60 -7.52 4.63 -40.81
N SER A 61 -7.37 3.32 -40.97
CA SER A 61 -7.68 2.35 -39.95
C SER A 61 -6.88 2.71 -38.69
N PRO A 62 -7.47 2.74 -37.48
CA PRO A 62 -6.68 2.86 -36.27
C PRO A 62 -5.75 1.64 -36.22
N SER A 63 -4.45 1.91 -36.23
CA SER A 63 -3.43 0.91 -35.96
C SER A 63 -3.78 0.25 -34.62
N ASN A 64 -3.91 -1.07 -34.62
CA ASN A 64 -3.89 -1.87 -33.38
C ASN A 64 -2.51 -1.70 -32.75
N ALA A 65 -2.29 -0.60 -32.05
CA ALA A 65 -1.16 -0.46 -31.15
C ALA A 65 -1.39 -1.52 -30.06
N VAL A 66 -0.58 -2.58 -30.09
CA VAL A 66 -0.48 -3.53 -28.98
C VAL A 66 -0.04 -2.69 -27.80
N PHE A 67 -0.95 -2.46 -26.85
CA PHE A 67 -0.67 -1.70 -25.65
C PHE A 67 0.29 -2.53 -24.80
N GLN A 68 1.60 -2.19 -24.87
CA GLN A 68 2.60 -2.82 -24.02
C GLN A 68 2.40 -2.28 -22.59
N PRO A 69 2.25 -3.17 -21.60
CA PRO A 69 2.14 -2.73 -20.20
C PRO A 69 3.41 -1.98 -19.80
N LYS A 70 3.25 -0.93 -18.98
CA LYS A 70 4.38 -0.19 -18.41
C LYS A 70 5.09 -1.06 -17.38
N LYS A 71 6.38 -1.29 -17.57
CA LYS A 71 7.21 -2.09 -16.67
C LYS A 71 7.83 -1.22 -15.57
N VAL A 72 7.68 -1.63 -14.33
CA VAL A 72 8.20 -0.91 -13.15
C VAL A 72 9.05 -1.85 -12.30
N LEU A 73 10.25 -1.39 -11.90
CA LEU A 73 11.09 -2.08 -10.94
C LEU A 73 10.98 -1.42 -9.56
N VAL A 74 10.68 -2.22 -8.54
CA VAL A 74 10.73 -1.83 -7.13
C VAL A 74 11.74 -2.73 -6.42
N PRO A 75 13.01 -2.30 -6.26
CA PRO A 75 14.00 -3.09 -5.54
C PRO A 75 13.76 -3.02 -4.04
N VAL A 76 13.94 -4.14 -3.35
CA VAL A 76 13.78 -4.27 -1.89
C VAL A 76 15.00 -4.91 -1.25
N ALA A 77 15.23 -4.57 0.02
CA ALA A 77 16.33 -5.08 0.84
C ALA A 77 15.87 -5.27 2.28
N TYR A 78 16.63 -6.02 3.08
CA TYR A 78 16.45 -6.05 4.53
C TYR A 78 16.40 -4.64 5.10
N GLY A 79 15.35 -4.34 5.86
CA GLY A 79 15.09 -3.02 6.43
C GLY A 79 14.57 -1.98 5.44
N SER A 80 14.07 -2.37 4.24
CA SER A 80 13.22 -1.51 3.42
C SER A 80 11.94 -1.17 4.17
N GLU A 81 11.40 0.01 3.94
CA GLU A 81 10.19 0.47 4.62
C GLU A 81 8.96 -0.17 3.99
N GLU A 82 8.25 -1.00 4.75
CA GLU A 82 7.16 -1.85 4.26
C GLU A 82 5.96 -1.09 3.72
N MET A 83 5.56 -0.02 4.39
CA MET A 83 4.43 0.80 3.98
C MET A 83 4.72 1.47 2.63
N GLU A 84 5.96 1.97 2.43
CA GLU A 84 6.37 2.56 1.15
C GLU A 84 6.35 1.52 0.03
N VAL A 85 6.93 0.33 0.27
CA VAL A 85 6.99 -0.74 -0.72
C VAL A 85 5.59 -1.18 -1.13
N VAL A 86 4.74 -1.53 -0.16
CA VAL A 86 3.41 -2.11 -0.43
C VAL A 86 2.50 -1.10 -1.10
N VAL A 87 2.50 0.16 -0.65
CA VAL A 87 1.68 1.22 -1.26
C VAL A 87 2.11 1.49 -2.70
N ILE A 88 3.42 1.61 -2.97
CA ILE A 88 3.93 1.85 -4.32
C ILE A 88 3.52 0.72 -5.26
N VAL A 89 3.72 -0.53 -4.84
CA VAL A 89 3.41 -1.71 -5.65
C VAL A 89 1.90 -1.81 -5.91
N ASP A 90 1.05 -1.65 -4.89
CA ASP A 90 -0.40 -1.75 -5.01
C ASP A 90 -0.96 -0.66 -5.95
N VAL A 91 -0.58 0.59 -5.74
CA VAL A 91 -1.08 1.73 -6.53
C VAL A 91 -0.70 1.59 -8.01
N LEU A 92 0.56 1.25 -8.29
CA LEU A 92 1.03 1.11 -9.66
C LEU A 92 0.43 -0.11 -10.37
N ARG A 93 0.23 -1.24 -9.66
CA ARG A 93 -0.48 -2.41 -10.21
C ARG A 93 -1.94 -2.10 -10.52
N ARG A 94 -2.63 -1.37 -9.64
CA ARG A 94 -4.02 -0.92 -9.91
C ARG A 94 -4.12 0.05 -11.09
N ALA A 95 -3.06 0.82 -11.34
CA ALA A 95 -2.94 1.65 -12.54
C ALA A 95 -2.72 0.85 -13.83
N GLY A 96 -2.42 -0.45 -13.74
CA GLY A 96 -2.15 -1.33 -14.88
C GLY A 96 -0.68 -1.47 -15.22
N ALA A 97 0.25 -1.07 -14.34
CA ALA A 97 1.67 -1.34 -14.50
C ALA A 97 2.00 -2.81 -14.20
N GLU A 98 2.96 -3.37 -14.95
CA GLU A 98 3.65 -4.60 -14.61
C GLU A 98 4.77 -4.27 -13.62
N VAL A 99 4.49 -4.41 -12.32
CA VAL A 99 5.44 -4.09 -11.25
C VAL A 99 6.18 -5.34 -10.82
N LEU A 100 7.50 -5.31 -10.93
CA LEU A 100 8.41 -6.36 -10.48
C LEU A 100 9.10 -5.93 -9.18
N MET A 101 8.81 -6.62 -8.09
CA MET A 101 9.51 -6.45 -6.82
C MET A 101 10.73 -7.36 -6.78
N ALA A 102 11.94 -6.79 -6.74
CA ALA A 102 13.20 -7.53 -6.85
C ALA A 102 14.05 -7.38 -5.58
N SER A 103 14.49 -8.51 -5.01
CA SER A 103 15.38 -8.53 -3.86
C SER A 103 16.83 -8.25 -4.26
N VAL A 104 17.50 -7.34 -3.57
CA VAL A 104 18.96 -7.17 -3.66
C VAL A 104 19.71 -8.09 -2.70
N GLU A 105 18.98 -8.82 -1.85
CA GLU A 105 19.53 -9.82 -0.94
C GLU A 105 19.64 -11.18 -1.64
N PRO A 106 20.37 -12.14 -1.06
CA PRO A 106 20.39 -13.52 -1.54
C PRO A 106 19.02 -14.19 -1.53
N GLU A 107 18.19 -13.89 -0.52
CA GLU A 107 16.87 -14.43 -0.29
C GLU A 107 15.79 -13.56 -0.94
N LEU A 108 14.65 -14.17 -1.26
CA LEU A 108 13.46 -13.44 -1.72
C LEU A 108 12.58 -12.97 -0.55
N GLU A 109 12.68 -13.60 0.61
CA GLU A 109 12.01 -13.17 1.83
C GLU A 109 12.82 -12.06 2.49
N ILE A 110 12.19 -10.90 2.67
CA ILE A 110 12.80 -9.68 3.19
C ILE A 110 12.08 -9.25 4.46
N GLU A 111 12.78 -9.21 5.58
CA GLU A 111 12.29 -8.54 6.79
C GLU A 111 12.41 -7.03 6.60
N ALA A 112 11.28 -6.35 6.58
CA ALA A 112 11.18 -4.91 6.43
C ALA A 112 11.49 -4.16 7.76
N SER A 113 11.57 -2.84 7.73
CA SER A 113 12.03 -2.02 8.85
C SER A 113 11.13 -2.09 10.09
N GLY A 114 9.83 -2.33 9.93
CA GLY A 114 8.84 -2.53 11.02
C GLY A 114 8.56 -4.01 11.31
N GLY A 115 9.38 -4.94 10.77
CA GLY A 115 9.32 -6.37 11.06
C GLY A 115 8.25 -7.13 10.28
N ILE A 116 7.73 -6.59 9.20
CA ILE A 116 6.88 -7.33 8.27
C ILE A 116 7.77 -8.06 7.27
N HIS A 117 7.49 -9.33 7.02
CA HIS A 117 8.20 -10.15 6.05
C HIS A 117 7.53 -10.06 4.68
N LEU A 118 8.20 -9.39 3.73
CA LEU A 118 7.79 -9.24 2.34
C LEU A 118 8.45 -10.33 1.49
N ILE A 119 7.76 -10.83 0.47
CA ILE A 119 8.32 -11.77 -0.50
C ILE A 119 8.53 -11.07 -1.84
N ALA A 120 9.79 -10.86 -2.23
CA ALA A 120 10.15 -10.41 -3.56
C ALA A 120 9.84 -11.49 -4.61
N GLU A 121 9.59 -11.07 -5.85
CA GLU A 121 9.23 -12.00 -6.92
C GLU A 121 10.46 -12.60 -7.58
N VAL A 122 11.56 -11.83 -7.66
CA VAL A 122 12.83 -12.25 -8.25
C VAL A 122 14.03 -11.68 -7.49
N SER A 123 15.21 -12.22 -7.72
CA SER A 123 16.47 -11.56 -7.37
C SER A 123 16.77 -10.44 -8.35
N ILE A 124 17.43 -9.37 -7.89
CA ILE A 124 17.84 -8.23 -8.72
C ILE A 124 18.71 -8.63 -9.93
N SER A 125 19.42 -9.76 -9.83
CA SER A 125 20.24 -10.29 -10.90
C SER A 125 19.45 -10.68 -12.16
N TYR A 126 18.15 -10.99 -12.02
CA TYR A 126 17.27 -11.27 -13.16
C TYR A 126 16.84 -10.00 -13.90
N CYS A 127 17.08 -8.83 -13.33
CA CYS A 127 16.69 -7.54 -13.90
C CYS A 127 17.78 -6.88 -14.77
N THR A 128 18.96 -7.50 -14.90
CA THR A 128 20.15 -6.91 -15.53
C THR A 128 19.93 -6.56 -17.01
N ASP A 129 19.22 -7.43 -17.73
CA ASP A 129 18.95 -7.27 -19.17
C ASP A 129 17.52 -6.78 -19.45
N GLU A 130 16.74 -6.45 -18.40
CA GLU A 130 15.38 -5.94 -18.53
C GLU A 130 15.37 -4.42 -18.67
N GLU A 131 14.43 -3.93 -19.48
CA GLU A 131 14.15 -2.50 -19.61
C GLU A 131 12.89 -2.14 -18.84
N PHE A 132 12.98 -1.09 -18.04
CA PHE A 132 11.87 -0.56 -17.26
C PHE A 132 11.47 0.83 -17.73
N ASP A 133 10.18 1.19 -17.64
CA ASP A 133 9.68 2.54 -17.83
C ASP A 133 9.93 3.41 -16.60
N LEU A 134 9.95 2.77 -15.41
CA LEU A 134 10.15 3.42 -14.11
C LEU A 134 10.92 2.50 -13.15
N ILE A 135 11.85 3.07 -12.39
CA ILE A 135 12.47 2.44 -11.22
C ILE A 135 12.05 3.24 -9.99
N VAL A 136 11.60 2.57 -8.90
CA VAL A 136 11.18 3.25 -7.68
C VAL A 136 11.97 2.70 -6.49
N LEU A 137 12.77 3.56 -5.84
CA LEU A 137 13.60 3.20 -4.70
C LEU A 137 12.86 3.54 -3.39
N PRO A 138 12.43 2.55 -2.60
CA PRO A 138 11.90 2.77 -1.26
C PRO A 138 13.00 3.20 -0.30
N GLY A 139 12.58 3.78 0.83
CA GLY A 139 13.45 4.10 1.93
C GLY A 139 13.56 2.98 2.96
N GLY A 140 13.53 3.38 4.23
CA GLY A 140 13.83 2.50 5.36
C GLY A 140 15.33 2.44 5.65
N MET A 141 15.66 2.11 6.90
CA MET A 141 17.05 1.89 7.31
C MET A 141 17.14 0.55 8.05
N PRO A 142 18.08 -0.31 7.68
CA PRO A 142 19.21 -0.10 6.75
C PRO A 142 18.89 -0.29 5.25
N GLY A 143 17.64 -0.50 4.85
CA GLY A 143 17.21 -0.84 3.49
C GLY A 143 17.82 0.07 2.42
N ALA A 144 17.68 1.40 2.56
CA ALA A 144 18.24 2.36 1.61
C ALA A 144 19.79 2.26 1.47
N SER A 145 20.49 1.91 2.56
CA SER A 145 21.94 1.66 2.51
C SER A 145 22.27 0.39 1.76
N ARG A 146 21.49 -0.68 1.97
CA ARG A 146 21.68 -1.95 1.28
C ARG A 146 21.37 -1.85 -0.20
N LEU A 147 20.31 -1.10 -0.57
CA LEU A 147 20.04 -0.75 -1.97
C LEU A 147 21.22 0.00 -2.60
N ARG A 148 21.80 1.00 -1.88
CA ARG A 148 22.98 1.74 -2.33
C ARG A 148 24.16 0.83 -2.62
N ASP A 149 24.39 -0.16 -1.76
CA ASP A 149 25.56 -1.03 -1.77
C ASP A 149 25.44 -2.16 -2.82
N SER A 150 24.26 -2.34 -3.42
CA SER A 150 24.04 -3.27 -4.53
C SER A 150 24.64 -2.72 -5.83
N SER A 151 25.76 -3.33 -6.29
CA SER A 151 26.41 -2.94 -7.54
C SER A 151 25.52 -3.18 -8.77
N ILE A 152 24.76 -4.27 -8.78
CA ILE A 152 23.83 -4.62 -9.87
C ILE A 152 22.72 -3.55 -9.97
N LEU A 153 22.08 -3.20 -8.85
CA LEU A 153 21.02 -2.19 -8.84
C LEU A 153 21.57 -0.83 -9.27
N ARG A 154 22.78 -0.46 -8.82
CA ARG A 154 23.44 0.78 -9.22
C ARG A 154 23.66 0.83 -10.73
N GLU A 155 24.13 -0.24 -11.35
CA GLU A 155 24.36 -0.33 -12.80
C GLU A 155 23.05 -0.18 -13.58
N ILE A 156 22.00 -0.96 -13.22
CA ILE A 156 20.67 -0.87 -13.81
C ILE A 156 20.14 0.56 -13.72
N THR A 157 20.20 1.18 -12.52
CA THR A 157 19.65 2.51 -12.30
C THR A 157 20.45 3.59 -13.03
N SER A 158 21.78 3.46 -13.10
CA SER A 158 22.62 4.43 -13.83
C SER A 158 22.30 4.43 -15.32
N LYS A 159 22.22 3.25 -15.96
CA LYS A 159 21.81 3.09 -17.37
C LYS A 159 20.42 3.68 -17.61
N HIS A 160 19.46 3.36 -16.73
CA HIS A 160 18.08 3.84 -16.79
C HIS A 160 17.99 5.37 -16.77
N VAL A 161 18.79 6.04 -15.93
CA VAL A 161 18.85 7.51 -15.84
C VAL A 161 19.54 8.13 -17.06
N GLU A 162 20.59 7.50 -17.61
CA GLU A 162 21.25 7.95 -18.86
C GLU A 162 20.25 7.96 -20.03
N GLU A 163 19.33 7.00 -20.07
CA GLU A 163 18.26 6.90 -21.06
C GLU A 163 17.08 7.87 -20.78
N LYS A 164 17.17 8.70 -19.72
CA LYS A 164 16.14 9.67 -19.28
C LYS A 164 14.78 9.04 -19.00
N ARG A 165 14.77 7.83 -18.51
CA ARG A 165 13.56 7.13 -18.05
C ARG A 165 13.18 7.60 -16.65
N LEU A 166 11.94 7.34 -16.25
CA LEU A 166 11.39 7.81 -14.97
C LEU A 166 12.06 7.14 -13.77
N LEU A 167 12.39 7.93 -12.77
CA LEU A 167 12.99 7.48 -11.52
C LEU A 167 12.19 8.03 -10.32
N GLY A 168 11.79 7.16 -9.41
CA GLY A 168 11.17 7.50 -8.15
C GLY A 168 12.11 7.21 -6.98
N ALA A 169 12.12 8.06 -5.94
CA ALA A 169 12.82 7.78 -4.69
C ALA A 169 12.11 8.44 -3.51
N ILE A 170 11.91 7.69 -2.42
CA ILE A 170 11.14 8.18 -1.28
C ILE A 170 11.98 8.08 0.02
N CYS A 171 11.66 8.91 1.01
CA CYS A 171 12.15 8.82 2.39
C CYS A 171 13.67 9.02 2.48
N ALA A 172 14.41 7.97 2.87
CA ALA A 172 15.86 7.97 2.98
C ALA A 172 16.57 7.83 1.62
N ALA A 173 15.92 7.22 0.61
CA ALA A 173 16.56 6.85 -0.66
C ALA A 173 17.17 8.02 -1.45
N PRO A 174 16.59 9.23 -1.52
CA PRO A 174 17.23 10.35 -2.19
C PRO A 174 18.62 10.69 -1.62
N ALA A 175 18.73 10.74 -0.28
CA ALA A 175 19.97 11.14 0.40
C ALA A 175 20.94 9.98 0.62
N VAL A 176 20.43 8.77 0.85
CA VAL A 176 21.26 7.61 1.24
C VAL A 176 21.66 6.78 0.03
N THR A 177 20.80 6.71 -1.00
CA THR A 177 21.03 5.87 -2.19
C THR A 177 21.43 6.71 -3.40
N LEU A 178 20.60 7.67 -3.83
CA LEU A 178 20.83 8.42 -5.06
C LEU A 178 21.98 9.44 -4.98
N LEU A 179 22.14 10.12 -3.82
CA LEU A 179 23.20 11.10 -3.66
C LEU A 179 24.60 10.48 -3.78
N PRO A 180 24.92 9.35 -3.11
CA PRO A 180 26.20 8.67 -3.30
C PRO A 180 26.44 8.11 -4.71
N TRP A 181 25.36 7.83 -5.45
CA TRP A 181 25.45 7.42 -6.87
C TRP A 181 25.65 8.59 -7.83
N ASP A 182 25.65 9.84 -7.32
CA ASP A 182 25.78 11.07 -8.11
C ASP A 182 24.62 11.33 -9.10
N LEU A 183 23.45 10.79 -8.83
CA LEU A 183 22.26 10.88 -9.70
C LEU A 183 21.38 12.11 -9.42
N LEU A 184 21.75 12.98 -8.48
CA LEU A 184 20.98 14.17 -8.09
C LEU A 184 21.47 15.47 -8.73
N LYS A 185 22.45 15.42 -9.62
CA LYS A 185 23.00 16.64 -10.26
C LYS A 185 21.93 17.43 -10.99
N ARG A 186 21.83 18.74 -10.67
CA ARG A 186 20.88 19.69 -11.29
C ARG A 186 19.41 19.29 -11.12
N LYS A 187 19.07 18.58 -10.03
CA LYS A 187 17.72 18.19 -9.67
C LYS A 187 17.32 18.78 -8.32
N TYR A 188 16.10 19.27 -8.23
CA TYR A 188 15.49 19.58 -6.94
C TYR A 188 14.89 18.31 -6.34
N VAL A 189 15.10 18.12 -5.04
CA VAL A 189 14.73 16.87 -4.36
C VAL A 189 14.12 17.15 -3.00
N THR A 190 13.16 16.34 -2.61
CA THR A 190 12.68 16.20 -1.24
C THR A 190 13.03 14.82 -0.72
N GLY A 191 12.92 14.61 0.58
CA GLY A 191 13.17 13.34 1.25
C GLY A 191 12.73 13.39 2.70
N HIS A 192 13.02 12.33 3.44
CA HIS A 192 12.65 12.28 4.83
C HIS A 192 13.34 13.39 5.64
N PRO A 193 12.61 14.09 6.55
CA PRO A 193 13.14 15.21 7.29
C PRO A 193 14.49 14.94 7.99
N ALA A 194 14.68 13.73 8.52
CA ALA A 194 15.91 13.32 9.20
C ALA A 194 17.16 13.19 8.29
N PHE A 195 16.98 13.27 6.97
CA PHE A 195 18.08 13.14 5.98
C PHE A 195 18.23 14.38 5.10
N MET A 196 17.41 15.41 5.30
CA MET A 196 17.44 16.62 4.47
C MET A 196 18.74 17.42 4.62
N ASP A 197 19.40 17.33 5.77
CA ASP A 197 20.69 17.96 6.04
C ASP A 197 21.85 17.36 5.23
N LYS A 198 21.71 16.13 4.75
CA LYS A 198 22.69 15.46 3.88
C LYS A 198 22.59 15.94 2.43
N LEU A 199 21.43 16.45 2.04
CA LEU A 199 21.23 16.98 0.67
C LEU A 199 21.83 18.39 0.55
N PRO A 200 22.47 18.74 -0.58
CA PRO A 200 22.90 20.11 -0.83
C PRO A 200 21.76 21.09 -0.68
N THR A 201 21.93 22.15 0.13
CA THR A 201 20.85 23.07 0.54
C THR A 201 20.13 23.74 -0.64
N PHE A 202 20.83 24.00 -1.73
CA PHE A 202 20.28 24.62 -2.94
C PHE A 202 19.46 23.64 -3.82
N TRP A 203 19.49 22.35 -3.53
CA TRP A 203 18.67 21.31 -4.21
C TRP A 203 17.55 20.80 -3.32
N ALA A 204 17.62 21.02 -2.02
CA ALA A 204 16.66 20.50 -1.06
C ALA A 204 15.36 21.33 -1.09
N VAL A 205 14.20 20.68 -1.27
CA VAL A 205 12.87 21.30 -1.32
C VAL A 205 12.00 20.77 -0.18
N LYS A 206 11.26 21.66 0.47
CA LYS A 206 10.28 21.30 1.51
C LYS A 206 8.91 21.04 0.88
N SER A 207 8.77 19.92 0.19
CA SER A 207 7.50 19.47 -0.41
C SER A 207 7.23 18.02 -0.03
N ASP A 208 5.97 17.62 0.03
CA ASP A 208 5.61 16.23 0.33
C ASP A 208 5.96 15.31 -0.83
N VAL A 209 5.71 15.76 -2.07
CA VAL A 209 6.17 15.15 -3.32
C VAL A 209 6.76 16.24 -4.20
N TYR A 210 7.83 15.94 -4.92
CA TYR A 210 8.44 16.86 -5.87
C TYR A 210 8.88 16.16 -7.14
N VAL A 211 8.48 16.71 -8.28
CA VAL A 211 8.87 16.24 -9.61
C VAL A 211 9.95 17.19 -10.18
N SER A 212 11.13 16.65 -10.46
CA SER A 212 12.25 17.35 -11.08
C SER A 212 12.66 16.63 -12.34
N LYS A 213 12.05 16.98 -13.47
CA LYS A 213 12.19 16.29 -14.76
C LYS A 213 11.74 14.81 -14.63
N GLU A 214 12.64 13.85 -14.96
CA GLU A 214 12.39 12.42 -14.85
C GLU A 214 12.45 11.87 -13.41
N LEU A 215 12.92 12.66 -12.44
CA LEU A 215 13.02 12.26 -11.04
C LEU A 215 11.83 12.77 -10.22
N THR A 216 11.13 11.86 -9.56
CA THR A 216 10.12 12.16 -8.54
C THR A 216 10.63 11.74 -7.19
N THR A 217 10.55 12.63 -6.20
CA THR A 217 10.96 12.34 -4.82
C THR A 217 9.86 12.63 -3.82
N SER A 218 9.87 11.94 -2.67
CA SER A 218 8.87 12.09 -1.62
C SER A 218 9.47 11.94 -0.22
N ARG A 219 8.72 12.40 0.80
CA ARG A 219 9.23 12.54 2.16
C ARG A 219 9.26 11.26 2.97
N GLY A 220 8.31 10.37 2.82
CA GLY A 220 8.28 9.16 3.63
C GLY A 220 6.94 8.44 3.66
N PRO A 221 6.73 7.49 4.59
CA PRO A 221 5.58 6.59 4.60
C PRO A 221 4.23 7.32 4.51
N GLY A 222 4.06 8.43 5.23
CA GLY A 222 2.83 9.21 5.22
C GLY A 222 2.52 9.93 3.91
N THR A 223 3.47 9.98 2.97
CA THR A 223 3.31 10.59 1.63
C THR A 223 3.37 9.55 0.50
N SER A 224 3.43 8.25 0.81
CA SER A 224 3.62 7.16 -0.17
C SER A 224 2.50 7.10 -1.20
N PHE A 225 1.25 7.34 -0.80
CA PHE A 225 0.10 7.31 -1.72
C PHE A 225 0.17 8.43 -2.75
N GLU A 226 0.36 9.69 -2.31
CA GLU A 226 0.46 10.81 -3.24
C GLU A 226 1.69 10.67 -4.15
N PHE A 227 2.79 10.11 -3.63
CA PHE A 227 3.97 9.77 -4.40
C PHE A 227 3.67 8.75 -5.50
N ALA A 228 3.04 7.62 -5.16
CA ALA A 228 2.70 6.58 -6.11
C ALA A 228 1.68 7.05 -7.16
N ILE A 229 0.70 7.88 -6.77
CA ILE A 229 -0.26 8.50 -7.69
C ILE A 229 0.43 9.49 -8.63
N THR A 230 1.40 10.28 -8.14
CA THR A 230 2.21 11.17 -8.98
C THR A 230 3.04 10.39 -9.99
N LEU A 231 3.62 9.24 -9.61
CA LEU A 231 4.29 8.32 -10.53
C LEU A 231 3.34 7.73 -11.57
N THR A 232 2.11 7.39 -11.15
CA THR A 232 1.04 6.94 -12.07
C THR A 232 0.70 8.01 -13.10
N GLU A 233 0.59 9.27 -12.68
CA GLU A 233 0.34 10.40 -13.58
C GLU A 233 1.41 10.52 -14.66
N GLN A 234 2.69 10.33 -14.31
CA GLN A 234 3.80 10.37 -15.28
C GLN A 234 3.79 9.17 -16.22
N LEU A 235 3.37 7.97 -15.78
CA LEU A 235 3.34 6.76 -16.60
C LEU A 235 2.12 6.69 -17.52
N PHE A 236 0.94 7.09 -17.02
CA PHE A 236 -0.36 6.82 -17.63
C PHE A 236 -1.20 8.08 -17.89
N GLY A 237 -0.74 9.24 -17.40
CA GLY A 237 -1.43 10.53 -17.53
C GLY A 237 -2.42 10.83 -16.40
N GLU A 238 -2.95 12.06 -16.43
CA GLU A 238 -3.78 12.64 -15.38
C GLU A 238 -5.07 11.86 -15.10
N SER A 239 -5.71 11.28 -16.13
CA SER A 239 -6.95 10.52 -15.96
C SER A 239 -6.76 9.31 -15.04
N ALA A 240 -5.69 8.52 -15.24
CA ALA A 240 -5.41 7.35 -14.42
C ALA A 240 -5.08 7.76 -12.95
N ALA A 241 -4.33 8.83 -12.77
CA ALA A 241 -4.05 9.38 -11.45
C ALA A 241 -5.31 9.89 -10.74
N HIS A 242 -6.22 10.55 -11.47
CA HIS A 242 -7.50 11.02 -10.93
C HIS A 242 -8.38 9.85 -10.46
N ASP A 243 -8.47 8.78 -11.24
CA ASP A 243 -9.26 7.60 -10.86
C ASP A 243 -8.73 6.96 -9.57
N LEU A 244 -7.41 6.87 -9.42
CA LEU A 244 -6.77 6.37 -8.19
C LEU A 244 -6.95 7.34 -7.02
N ARG A 245 -6.87 8.67 -7.23
CA ARG A 245 -7.20 9.63 -6.17
C ARG A 245 -8.62 9.44 -5.66
N ASN A 246 -9.58 9.24 -6.55
CA ASN A 246 -10.95 8.97 -6.15
C ASN A 246 -11.08 7.64 -5.40
N LEU A 247 -10.34 6.60 -5.79
CA LEU A 247 -10.35 5.32 -5.10
C LEU A 247 -9.77 5.41 -3.68
N TYR A 248 -8.62 6.08 -3.54
CA TYR A 248 -7.87 6.08 -2.29
C TYR A 248 -8.20 7.24 -1.34
N PHE A 249 -8.68 8.38 -1.85
CA PHE A 249 -8.98 9.57 -1.06
C PHE A 249 -10.48 9.92 -1.05
N TYR A 250 -11.34 8.93 -1.31
CA TYR A 250 -12.79 9.13 -1.19
C TYR A 250 -13.14 9.61 0.21
N LYS A 251 -13.71 10.82 0.30
CA LYS A 251 -14.21 11.37 1.57
C LYS A 251 -15.62 10.85 1.81
N ASP A 252 -15.79 9.98 2.79
CA ASP A 252 -17.10 9.80 3.37
C ASP A 252 -17.35 10.96 4.36
N GLU A 253 -18.21 11.91 3.98
CA GLU A 253 -18.57 13.07 4.82
C GLU A 253 -19.20 12.70 6.18
N LYS A 254 -19.49 11.41 6.38
CA LYS A 254 -20.11 10.89 7.60
C LYS A 254 -19.14 10.17 8.55
N ALA A 255 -17.86 10.13 8.26
CA ALA A 255 -16.88 9.60 9.19
C ALA A 255 -16.75 10.56 10.39
N SER A 256 -17.63 10.43 11.38
CA SER A 256 -17.56 11.16 12.63
C SER A 256 -16.34 10.67 13.42
N HIS A 257 -15.37 11.55 13.62
CA HIS A 257 -14.26 11.30 14.54
C HIS A 257 -14.81 11.10 15.94
N SER A 258 -14.57 9.93 16.51
CA SER A 258 -14.93 9.66 17.89
C SER A 258 -13.96 10.40 18.82
N SER A 259 -14.51 11.22 19.69
CA SER A 259 -13.76 11.88 20.75
C SER A 259 -13.16 10.84 21.72
N GLY A 260 -11.86 10.73 21.69
CA GLY A 260 -10.89 10.36 22.70
C GLY A 260 -11.29 9.54 23.92
N ALA A 261 -11.83 8.33 23.76
CA ALA A 261 -11.88 7.39 24.88
C ALA A 261 -10.46 6.84 25.11
N GLN A 262 -9.86 7.13 26.26
CA GLN A 262 -8.62 6.48 26.68
C GLN A 262 -8.93 5.06 27.17
N TRP A 263 -8.23 4.06 26.63
CA TRP A 263 -8.44 2.65 26.99
C TRP A 263 -7.64 2.21 28.22
N GLY A 264 -6.83 3.06 28.82
CA GLY A 264 -6.24 2.89 30.17
C GLY A 264 -5.57 1.54 30.43
N VAL A 265 -4.70 1.06 29.52
CA VAL A 265 -3.95 -0.20 29.71
C VAL A 265 -2.67 0.08 30.52
N ASN A 266 -2.38 -0.80 31.52
CA ASN A 266 -1.18 -0.69 32.37
C ASN A 266 -0.04 -1.62 31.90
N HIS A 267 -0.13 -2.13 30.66
CA HIS A 267 0.83 -3.03 30.04
C HIS A 267 1.05 -2.60 28.59
N GLN A 268 2.02 -3.23 27.90
CA GLN A 268 2.17 -3.04 26.44
C GLN A 268 0.92 -3.57 25.74
N PRO A 269 0.19 -2.72 25.00
CA PRO A 269 -1.03 -3.15 24.31
C PRO A 269 -0.73 -4.23 23.27
N ARG A 270 -1.65 -5.21 23.15
CA ARG A 270 -1.56 -6.31 22.21
C ARG A 270 -2.73 -6.29 21.23
N VAL A 271 -2.41 -6.29 19.95
CA VAL A 271 -3.41 -6.26 18.87
C VAL A 271 -3.25 -7.48 17.98
N LEU A 272 -4.35 -8.16 17.68
CA LEU A 272 -4.41 -9.25 16.70
C LEU A 272 -5.00 -8.72 15.39
N ILE A 273 -4.33 -8.97 14.28
CA ILE A 273 -4.83 -8.71 12.93
C ILE A 273 -4.89 -10.03 12.17
N PRO A 274 -6.07 -10.67 12.09
CA PRO A 274 -6.25 -11.90 11.32
C PRO A 274 -6.35 -11.57 9.83
N ILE A 275 -5.62 -12.34 9.00
CA ILE A 275 -5.56 -12.18 7.55
C ILE A 275 -5.75 -13.51 6.82
N SER A 276 -6.22 -13.43 5.57
CA SER A 276 -6.37 -14.56 4.63
C SER A 276 -5.93 -14.15 3.23
N HIS A 277 -5.87 -15.10 2.30
CA HIS A 277 -5.69 -14.76 0.90
C HIS A 277 -6.78 -13.79 0.43
N GLY A 278 -6.38 -12.76 -0.32
CA GLY A 278 -7.26 -11.69 -0.79
C GLY A 278 -7.56 -10.59 0.23
N THR A 279 -7.06 -10.68 1.48
CA THR A 279 -7.10 -9.55 2.44
C THR A 279 -6.31 -8.37 1.86
N GLY A 280 -6.82 -7.15 2.04
CA GLY A 280 -6.10 -5.93 1.65
C GLY A 280 -4.79 -5.80 2.44
N LEU A 281 -3.66 -6.12 1.79
CA LEU A 281 -2.36 -6.07 2.47
C LEU A 281 -1.88 -4.64 2.69
N VAL A 282 -2.31 -3.68 1.87
CA VAL A 282 -2.03 -2.26 2.10
C VAL A 282 -2.57 -1.82 3.46
N GLU A 283 -3.84 -2.13 3.74
CA GLU A 283 -4.49 -1.77 5.00
C GLU A 283 -3.81 -2.47 6.17
N THR A 284 -3.50 -3.75 6.02
CA THR A 284 -2.81 -4.54 7.04
C THR A 284 -1.45 -3.95 7.38
N VAL A 285 -0.64 -3.67 6.36
CA VAL A 285 0.73 -3.14 6.52
C VAL A 285 0.72 -1.75 7.11
N VAL A 286 -0.11 -0.84 6.58
CA VAL A 286 -0.21 0.55 7.07
C VAL A 286 -0.60 0.59 8.56
N ILE A 287 -1.62 -0.18 8.96
CA ILE A 287 -2.06 -0.19 10.34
C ILE A 287 -1.00 -0.83 11.24
N THR A 288 -0.44 -1.95 10.82
CA THR A 288 0.61 -2.66 11.59
C THR A 288 1.82 -1.78 11.81
N ASP A 289 2.34 -1.12 10.77
CA ASP A 289 3.50 -0.24 10.86
C ASP A 289 3.24 0.91 11.87
N ILE A 290 2.09 1.59 11.75
CA ILE A 290 1.74 2.69 12.64
C ILE A 290 1.63 2.23 14.11
N LEU A 291 1.00 1.08 14.34
CA LEU A 291 0.85 0.53 15.68
C LEU A 291 2.19 0.05 16.27
N ARG A 292 3.02 -0.63 15.48
CA ARG A 292 4.37 -1.06 15.90
C ARG A 292 5.28 0.15 16.22
N ARG A 293 5.23 1.22 15.45
CA ARG A 293 5.93 2.51 15.77
C ARG A 293 5.46 3.12 17.08
N ALA A 294 4.22 2.90 17.48
CA ALA A 294 3.70 3.34 18.77
C ALA A 294 4.12 2.41 19.94
N ASN A 295 4.83 1.32 19.68
CA ASN A 295 5.18 0.27 20.65
C ASN A 295 3.98 -0.58 21.07
N VAL A 296 3.04 -0.84 20.16
CA VAL A 296 1.99 -1.85 20.29
C VAL A 296 2.56 -3.20 19.85
N ASP A 297 2.31 -4.26 20.61
CA ASP A 297 2.59 -5.65 20.21
C ASP A 297 1.50 -6.10 19.22
N VAL A 298 1.85 -6.13 17.92
CA VAL A 298 0.92 -6.48 16.84
C VAL A 298 1.28 -7.84 16.27
N ALA A 299 0.34 -8.78 16.37
CA ALA A 299 0.41 -10.10 15.76
C ALA A 299 -0.44 -10.13 14.49
N ILE A 300 0.18 -10.31 13.33
CA ILE A 300 -0.50 -10.63 12.07
C ILE A 300 -0.64 -12.15 12.02
N SER A 301 -1.88 -12.65 12.04
CA SER A 301 -2.13 -14.10 12.09
C SER A 301 -2.88 -14.58 10.86
N SER A 302 -2.28 -15.54 10.15
CA SER A 302 -2.94 -16.21 9.04
C SER A 302 -4.09 -17.09 9.52
N VAL A 303 -5.25 -17.01 8.92
CA VAL A 303 -6.35 -17.96 9.14
C VAL A 303 -6.29 -19.16 8.20
N GLU A 304 -5.32 -19.16 7.28
CA GLU A 304 -5.00 -20.29 6.41
C GLU A 304 -4.06 -21.30 7.12
N ASP A 305 -3.84 -22.46 6.49
CA ASP A 305 -2.89 -23.44 6.97
C ASP A 305 -1.42 -23.03 6.75
N SER A 306 -1.19 -21.96 5.97
CA SER A 306 0.12 -21.39 5.67
C SER A 306 0.23 -19.98 6.20
N ARG A 307 1.43 -19.58 6.63
CA ARG A 307 1.74 -18.20 7.00
C ARG A 307 1.91 -17.29 5.78
N LEU A 308 2.15 -17.86 4.59
CA LEU A 308 2.29 -17.08 3.35
C LEU A 308 0.92 -16.64 2.85
N ILE A 309 0.70 -15.34 2.79
CA ILE A 309 -0.54 -14.72 2.32
C ILE A 309 -0.25 -13.88 1.07
N CYS A 310 -1.15 -13.97 0.11
CA CYS A 310 -1.12 -13.21 -1.13
C CYS A 310 -2.43 -12.41 -1.27
N ASP A 311 -2.34 -11.13 -1.58
CA ASP A 311 -3.52 -10.30 -1.85
C ASP A 311 -3.99 -10.35 -3.31
N SER A 312 -5.01 -9.56 -3.62
CA SER A 312 -5.59 -9.48 -4.97
C SER A 312 -4.67 -8.79 -5.98
N GLN A 313 -3.66 -8.04 -5.53
CA GLN A 313 -2.67 -7.38 -6.38
C GLN A 313 -1.37 -8.20 -6.52
N GLY A 314 -1.34 -9.42 -5.95
CA GLY A 314 -0.19 -10.30 -6.01
C GLY A 314 0.94 -9.95 -5.03
N ILE A 315 0.72 -9.02 -4.10
CA ILE A 315 1.64 -8.74 -3.01
C ILE A 315 1.62 -9.92 -2.04
N LYS A 316 2.80 -10.33 -1.55
CA LYS A 316 2.95 -11.47 -0.66
C LYS A 316 3.66 -11.07 0.62
N ILE A 317 3.09 -11.48 1.75
CA ILE A 317 3.71 -11.35 3.08
C ILE A 317 3.70 -12.69 3.80
N VAL A 318 4.57 -12.83 4.78
CA VAL A 318 4.55 -13.95 5.73
C VAL A 318 3.97 -13.45 7.04
N ALA A 319 2.85 -14.02 7.47
CA ALA A 319 2.23 -13.71 8.76
C ALA A 319 3.14 -14.13 9.93
N ASP A 320 3.04 -13.44 11.06
CA ASP A 320 3.85 -13.75 12.25
C ASP A 320 3.59 -15.18 12.76
N ASN A 321 2.32 -15.63 12.71
CA ASN A 321 1.89 -16.98 13.11
C ASN A 321 0.61 -17.39 12.38
N CYS A 322 0.15 -18.62 12.64
CA CYS A 322 -1.19 -19.08 12.28
C CYS A 322 -2.19 -18.78 13.40
N ILE A 323 -3.46 -18.64 13.05
CA ILE A 323 -4.53 -18.28 14.00
C ILE A 323 -4.66 -19.31 15.13
N GLN A 324 -4.31 -20.57 14.90
CA GLN A 324 -4.32 -21.63 15.90
C GLN A 324 -3.36 -21.30 17.06
N ASP A 325 -2.18 -20.77 16.75
CA ASP A 325 -1.17 -20.39 17.74
C ASP A 325 -1.61 -19.14 18.54
N ALA A 326 -2.35 -18.25 17.89
CA ALA A 326 -2.86 -17.03 18.49
C ALA A 326 -3.97 -17.28 19.54
N THR A 327 -4.66 -18.43 19.52
CA THR A 327 -5.79 -18.73 20.42
C THR A 327 -5.43 -18.73 21.89
N ASN A 328 -4.20 -19.07 22.24
CA ASN A 328 -3.72 -19.14 23.62
C ASN A 328 -3.27 -17.78 24.19
N SER A 329 -3.30 -16.75 23.36
CA SER A 329 -2.88 -15.40 23.73
C SER A 329 -4.08 -14.50 24.02
N ILE A 330 -3.84 -13.52 24.88
CA ILE A 330 -4.84 -12.50 25.23
C ILE A 330 -4.47 -11.24 24.45
N TYR A 331 -5.45 -10.66 23.77
CA TYR A 331 -5.33 -9.41 23.03
C TYR A 331 -6.23 -8.34 23.63
N ASP A 332 -5.77 -7.09 23.61
CA ASP A 332 -6.60 -5.94 24.00
C ASP A 332 -7.59 -5.59 22.89
N VAL A 333 -7.13 -5.73 21.63
CA VAL A 333 -7.96 -5.49 20.45
C VAL A 333 -7.79 -6.61 19.42
N ILE A 334 -8.89 -7.08 18.83
CA ILE A 334 -8.89 -7.84 17.58
C ILE A 334 -9.37 -6.87 16.49
N LEU A 335 -8.52 -6.63 15.50
CA LEU A 335 -8.80 -5.71 14.41
C LEU A 335 -9.09 -6.48 13.12
N LEU A 336 -10.32 -6.44 12.66
CA LEU A 336 -10.80 -7.14 11.49
C LEU A 336 -10.69 -6.23 10.26
N ILE A 337 -9.70 -6.50 9.41
CA ILE A 337 -9.51 -5.86 8.10
C ILE A 337 -10.03 -6.85 7.07
N CYS A 338 -11.18 -6.63 6.44
CA CYS A 338 -11.84 -7.62 5.58
C CYS A 338 -11.92 -9.00 6.28
N PRO A 339 -12.82 -9.18 7.25
CA PRO A 339 -12.80 -10.33 8.14
C PRO A 339 -12.92 -11.65 7.36
N PRO A 340 -11.94 -12.57 7.48
CA PRO A 340 -12.00 -13.87 6.84
C PRO A 340 -13.08 -14.74 7.49
N GLN A 341 -13.70 -15.61 6.69
CA GLN A 341 -14.66 -16.59 7.22
C GLN A 341 -13.89 -17.75 7.88
N CYS A 342 -13.68 -17.68 9.18
CA CYS A 342 -12.99 -18.69 9.96
C CYS A 342 -13.74 -18.95 11.28
N GLU A 343 -14.10 -20.21 11.52
CA GLU A 343 -14.84 -20.60 12.74
C GLU A 343 -14.04 -20.32 14.01
N LEU A 344 -12.73 -20.57 13.98
CA LEU A 344 -11.84 -20.33 15.11
C LEU A 344 -11.78 -18.84 15.44
N LEU A 345 -11.64 -17.98 14.43
CA LEU A 345 -11.67 -16.53 14.58
C LEU A 345 -13.02 -16.08 15.18
N THR A 346 -14.14 -16.66 14.70
CA THR A 346 -15.47 -16.35 15.26
C THR A 346 -15.53 -16.67 16.75
N LYS A 347 -15.05 -17.85 17.18
CA LYS A 347 -14.98 -18.23 18.59
C LYS A 347 -14.09 -17.29 19.42
N MET A 348 -12.95 -16.88 18.87
CA MET A 348 -12.05 -15.90 19.52
C MET A 348 -12.74 -14.55 19.70
N VAL A 349 -13.39 -14.02 18.67
CA VAL A 349 -14.13 -12.75 18.71
C VAL A 349 -15.27 -12.80 19.74
N GLU A 350 -16.04 -13.90 19.80
CA GLU A 350 -17.09 -14.08 20.79
C GLU A 350 -16.52 -14.19 22.22
N GLY A 351 -15.39 -14.89 22.38
CA GLY A 351 -14.67 -14.98 23.64
C GLY A 351 -14.17 -13.61 24.10
N GLN A 352 -13.58 -12.84 23.20
CA GLN A 352 -13.08 -11.49 23.43
C GLN A 352 -14.22 -10.56 23.92
N LYS A 353 -15.36 -10.55 23.23
CA LYS A 353 -16.54 -9.76 23.61
C LYS A 353 -17.09 -10.14 24.99
N ARG A 354 -17.15 -11.44 25.32
CA ARG A 354 -17.60 -11.91 26.67
C ARG A 354 -16.69 -11.41 27.79
N CYS A 355 -15.40 -11.20 27.50
CA CYS A 355 -14.43 -10.62 28.44
C CYS A 355 -14.43 -9.09 28.46
N GLY A 356 -15.35 -8.41 27.75
CA GLY A 356 -15.42 -6.95 27.67
C GLY A 356 -14.26 -6.30 26.90
N ARG A 357 -13.57 -7.06 26.05
CA ARG A 357 -12.46 -6.58 25.23
C ARG A 357 -12.91 -6.07 23.87
N LEU A 358 -12.09 -5.24 23.24
CA LEU A 358 -12.44 -4.58 22.00
C LEU A 358 -12.31 -5.54 20.80
N CYS A 359 -13.29 -5.46 19.91
CA CYS A 359 -13.22 -6.04 18.59
C CYS A 359 -13.68 -4.95 17.61
N MET A 360 -12.77 -4.56 16.72
CA MET A 360 -13.00 -3.48 15.75
C MET A 360 -13.01 -4.05 14.35
N SER A 361 -13.89 -3.55 13.50
CA SER A 361 -13.89 -3.87 12.07
C SER A 361 -13.62 -2.61 11.27
N LEU A 362 -12.66 -2.71 10.34
CA LEU A 362 -12.46 -1.69 9.33
C LEU A 362 -13.51 -1.91 8.24
N GLU A 363 -14.67 -1.29 8.37
CA GLU A 363 -15.61 -1.22 7.25
C GLU A 363 -15.08 -0.17 6.26
N ASN A 364 -15.07 -0.51 4.97
CA ASN A 364 -14.60 0.33 3.84
C ASN A 364 -15.42 1.64 3.69
N LYS A 365 -15.43 2.51 4.68
CA LYS A 365 -16.18 3.77 4.70
C LYS A 365 -15.32 5.01 4.51
N GLY A 366 -14.12 4.87 4.04
CA GLY A 366 -13.27 6.03 3.78
C GLY A 366 -11.97 5.62 3.12
N GLY A 367 -11.48 6.44 2.22
CA GLY A 367 -10.21 6.18 1.56
C GLY A 367 -9.03 6.14 2.55
N ILE A 368 -7.85 5.93 2.03
CA ILE A 368 -6.61 5.68 2.78
C ILE A 368 -6.19 6.82 3.72
N SER A 369 -6.57 8.06 3.43
CA SER A 369 -6.37 9.16 4.39
C SER A 369 -7.09 8.89 5.72
N SER A 370 -8.21 8.16 5.67
CA SER A 370 -8.92 7.69 6.87
C SER A 370 -8.18 6.54 7.57
N LEU A 371 -7.41 5.71 6.83
CA LEU A 371 -6.69 4.57 7.35
C LEU A 371 -5.54 4.97 8.28
N ILE A 372 -4.68 5.92 7.83
CA ILE A 372 -3.62 6.47 8.68
C ILE A 372 -4.25 7.18 9.89
N GLY A 373 -5.31 7.97 9.67
CA GLY A 373 -6.07 8.62 10.74
C GLY A 373 -6.63 7.62 11.74
N PHE A 374 -7.26 6.55 11.28
CA PHE A 374 -7.80 5.48 12.10
C PHE A 374 -6.73 4.78 12.95
N ALA A 375 -5.58 4.43 12.36
CA ALA A 375 -4.48 3.83 13.11
C ALA A 375 -3.92 4.79 14.17
N LEU A 376 -3.80 6.07 13.85
CA LEU A 376 -3.37 7.11 14.81
C LEU A 376 -4.40 7.35 15.92
N GLU A 377 -5.71 7.20 15.66
CA GLU A 377 -6.74 7.23 16.69
C GLU A 377 -6.63 6.05 17.67
N ILE A 378 -6.31 4.85 17.17
CA ILE A 378 -6.01 3.69 18.03
C ILE A 378 -4.80 4.00 18.93
N VAL A 379 -3.73 4.56 18.35
CA VAL A 379 -2.55 5.00 19.12
C VAL A 379 -2.94 6.04 20.19
N GLY A 380 -3.75 7.03 19.81
CA GLY A 380 -4.27 8.04 20.72
C GLY A 380 -5.09 7.46 21.87
N SER A 381 -5.88 6.44 21.58
CA SER A 381 -6.72 5.73 22.57
C SER A 381 -5.87 4.93 23.59
N PHE A 382 -4.76 4.33 23.15
CA PHE A 382 -3.83 3.62 24.04
C PHE A 382 -2.91 4.55 24.83
N PHE A 383 -2.32 5.56 24.17
CA PHE A 383 -1.16 6.29 24.69
C PHE A 383 -1.39 7.81 24.78
N GLY A 384 -2.54 8.31 24.33
CA GLY A 384 -2.87 9.72 24.26
C GLY A 384 -2.35 10.43 22.99
N GLU A 385 -2.91 11.63 22.74
CA GLU A 385 -2.69 12.44 21.52
C GLU A 385 -1.22 12.80 21.27
N LYS A 386 -0.41 13.00 22.32
CA LYS A 386 1.03 13.32 22.18
C LYS A 386 1.79 12.18 21.49
N ARG A 387 1.46 10.93 21.82
CA ARG A 387 2.10 9.76 21.18
C ARG A 387 1.64 9.62 19.75
N ALA A 388 0.35 9.79 19.47
CA ALA A 388 -0.18 9.76 18.11
C ALA A 388 0.48 10.85 17.23
N ALA A 389 0.63 12.06 17.74
CA ALA A 389 1.32 13.13 17.03
C ALA A 389 2.80 12.81 16.75
N SER A 390 3.53 12.24 17.71
CA SER A 390 4.92 11.83 17.53
C SER A 390 5.06 10.72 16.46
N VAL A 391 4.14 9.76 16.41
CA VAL A 391 4.12 8.72 15.36
C VAL A 391 3.84 9.35 14.00
N ALA A 392 2.86 10.24 13.90
CA ALA A 392 2.54 10.95 12.66
C ALA A 392 3.74 11.75 12.12
N GLU A 393 4.48 12.42 13.00
CA GLU A 393 5.70 13.14 12.63
C GLU A 393 6.78 12.19 12.08
N GLY A 394 6.99 11.04 12.72
CA GLY A 394 7.91 10.00 12.26
C GLY A 394 7.56 9.40 10.90
N LEU A 395 6.28 9.38 10.53
CA LEU A 395 5.80 8.98 9.21
C LEU A 395 6.00 10.07 8.15
N ALA A 396 6.46 11.26 8.50
CA ALA A 396 6.40 12.48 7.68
C ALA A 396 4.95 12.84 7.26
N TYR A 397 3.95 12.35 8.01
CA TYR A 397 2.53 12.58 7.75
C TYR A 397 2.09 13.93 8.32
N ARG A 398 1.53 14.78 7.46
CA ARG A 398 0.91 16.03 7.90
C ARG A 398 -0.59 15.80 8.05
N ARG A 399 -1.05 15.75 9.30
CA ARG A 399 -2.48 15.79 9.57
C ARG A 399 -3.01 17.12 8.98
N VAL A 400 -3.81 17.06 7.93
CA VAL A 400 -4.56 18.22 7.48
C VAL A 400 -5.58 18.50 8.58
N LEU A 401 -5.25 19.42 9.47
CA LEU A 401 -6.22 19.98 10.40
C LEU A 401 -7.25 20.69 9.52
N MET A 402 -8.43 20.09 9.38
CA MET A 402 -9.56 20.80 8.79
C MET A 402 -9.89 21.94 9.72
N SER A 403 -9.56 23.16 9.29
CA SER A 403 -10.05 24.41 9.84
C SER A 403 -11.53 24.60 9.50
#